data_e76b9070336a226a516ab752795d2760
#
_entry.id   e76b9070336a226a516ab752795d2760
#
_cell.length_a   1.000
_cell.length_b   1.000
_cell.length_c   1.000
_cell.angle_alpha   90.00
_cell.angle_beta   90.00
_cell.angle_gamma   90.00
#
_symmetry.space_group_name_H-M   'P 1'
#
loop_
_entity.id
_entity.type
_entity.pdbx_description
1 polymer ?
#
loop_
_entity_poly.entity_id
_entity_poly.type
_entity_poly.pdbx_seq_one_letter_code
_entity_poly.pdbx_strand_id
1 'polypeptide(L)'
;TEPPSGTYRAVIKNDAASALLGAFMGSASAEAIQKGKSRLAGKRGQRVGSALFTVVDDPDQSVLRHMAFDDEGVPPWRLEIFREGVFVEPLYTLYSASREGARPNGRGRRGGAAANVSAGLINAFVPAGGDDLEALLSGIGAGILITEVQGLHAGLNPVSGDFSCSARGFAVEGGKKARALRNFTVSGNFYDLIAGIEARGSDLREDLSDPFRSPSLALAALSVSGSDRD
;
A
#
# COMPACT_ATOMS: atom_id res chain seq x y z
N THR A 1 8.99 16.70 -19.21
CA THR A 1 9.56 17.74 -18.34
C THR A 1 9.55 17.27 -16.90
N GLU A 2 10.42 17.83 -16.07
CA GLU A 2 10.40 17.67 -14.62
C GLU A 2 9.40 18.66 -14.01
N PRO A 3 8.67 18.30 -12.94
CA PRO A 3 7.84 19.26 -12.21
C PRO A 3 8.73 20.15 -11.32
N PRO A 4 8.29 21.34 -10.93
CA PRO A 4 8.91 22.09 -9.84
C PRO A 4 8.85 21.28 -8.53
N SER A 5 9.84 21.50 -7.64
CA SER A 5 9.79 20.93 -6.30
C SER A 5 8.68 21.56 -5.48
N GLY A 6 7.94 20.74 -4.70
CA GLY A 6 6.82 21.23 -3.90
C GLY A 6 5.91 20.14 -3.37
N THR A 7 4.85 20.56 -2.71
CA THR A 7 3.78 19.66 -2.24
C THR A 7 2.57 19.79 -3.17
N TYR A 8 2.06 18.65 -3.63
CA TYR A 8 0.99 18.61 -4.61
C TYR A 8 -0.16 17.73 -4.10
N ARG A 9 -1.39 18.05 -4.46
CA ARG A 9 -2.46 17.05 -4.50
C ARG A 9 -2.11 16.04 -5.57
N ALA A 10 -2.36 14.77 -5.31
CA ALA A 10 -1.93 13.72 -6.23
C ALA A 10 -3.00 12.66 -6.44
N VAL A 11 -3.04 12.09 -7.63
CA VAL A 11 -3.66 10.79 -7.87
C VAL A 11 -2.54 9.79 -8.12
N ILE A 12 -2.47 8.74 -7.33
CA ILE A 12 -1.59 7.59 -7.58
C ILE A 12 -2.41 6.54 -8.31
N LYS A 13 -2.00 6.19 -9.52
CA LYS A 13 -2.70 5.19 -10.33
C LYS A 13 -2.57 3.80 -9.71
N ASN A 14 -3.55 2.94 -9.95
CA ASN A 14 -3.70 1.60 -9.36
C ASN A 14 -2.40 0.78 -9.26
N ASP A 15 -1.63 0.64 -10.35
CA ASP A 15 -0.39 -0.14 -10.37
C ASP A 15 0.70 0.49 -9.46
N ALA A 16 0.84 1.83 -9.53
CA ALA A 16 1.77 2.57 -8.67
C ALA A 16 1.32 2.56 -7.19
N ALA A 17 0.02 2.64 -6.93
CA ALA A 17 -0.54 2.54 -5.59
C ALA A 17 -0.34 1.12 -5.01
N SER A 18 -0.56 0.08 -5.82
CA SER A 18 -0.32 -1.32 -5.43
C SER A 18 1.14 -1.52 -5.04
N ALA A 19 2.07 -1.09 -5.89
CA ALA A 19 3.50 -1.24 -5.64
C ALA A 19 3.94 -0.48 -4.35
N LEU A 20 3.51 0.78 -4.20
CA LEU A 20 3.90 1.60 -3.06
C LEU A 20 3.30 1.08 -1.75
N LEU A 21 2.00 0.81 -1.69
CA LEU A 21 1.35 0.32 -0.48
C LEU A 21 1.79 -1.10 -0.14
N GLY A 22 1.87 -1.98 -1.15
CA GLY A 22 2.29 -3.38 -0.99
C GLY A 22 3.67 -3.51 -0.35
N ALA A 23 4.60 -2.63 -0.70
CA ALA A 23 5.95 -2.61 -0.16
C ALA A 23 6.01 -2.37 1.37
N PHE A 24 4.97 -1.74 1.95
CA PHE A 24 4.87 -1.50 3.40
C PHE A 24 4.08 -2.57 4.15
N MET A 25 3.41 -3.50 3.49
CA MET A 25 2.55 -4.48 4.17
C MET A 25 3.33 -5.42 5.09
N GLY A 26 4.63 -5.61 4.86
CA GLY A 26 5.50 -6.32 5.79
C GLY A 26 5.56 -5.71 7.20
N SER A 27 5.29 -4.41 7.34
CA SER A 27 5.20 -3.73 8.63
C SER A 27 4.02 -4.21 9.48
N ALA A 28 2.98 -4.79 8.86
CA ALA A 28 1.84 -5.39 9.55
C ALA A 28 2.10 -6.83 10.04
N SER A 29 3.28 -7.40 9.81
CA SER A 29 3.61 -8.72 10.37
C SER A 29 3.78 -8.63 11.89
N ALA A 30 3.21 -9.61 12.60
CA ALA A 30 3.34 -9.71 14.06
C ALA A 30 4.81 -9.79 14.48
N GLU A 31 5.65 -10.45 13.69
CA GLU A 31 7.08 -10.54 13.97
C GLU A 31 7.80 -9.18 13.92
N ALA A 32 7.50 -8.33 12.91
CA ALA A 32 8.04 -6.99 12.83
C ALA A 32 7.59 -6.12 14.01
N ILE A 33 6.32 -6.23 14.39
CA ILE A 33 5.74 -5.54 15.55
C ILE A 33 6.43 -5.99 16.85
N GLN A 34 6.56 -7.29 17.09
CA GLN A 34 7.18 -7.88 18.29
C GLN A 34 8.66 -7.52 18.42
N LYS A 35 9.36 -7.34 17.30
CA LYS A 35 10.78 -6.94 17.25
C LYS A 35 11.00 -5.42 17.34
N GLY A 36 9.92 -4.62 17.48
CA GLY A 36 10.01 -3.15 17.47
C GLY A 36 10.40 -2.56 16.09
N LYS A 37 10.20 -3.33 15.01
CA LYS A 37 10.52 -2.94 13.63
C LYS A 37 9.28 -2.46 12.85
N SER A 38 8.28 -1.96 13.56
CA SER A 38 7.05 -1.42 12.96
C SER A 38 6.44 -0.36 13.85
N ARG A 39 6.01 0.75 13.27
CA ARG A 39 5.21 1.78 13.98
C ARG A 39 3.81 1.31 14.35
N LEU A 40 3.38 0.13 13.90
CA LEU A 40 2.12 -0.49 14.31
C LEU A 40 2.19 -1.15 15.70
N ALA A 41 3.37 -1.19 16.34
CA ALA A 41 3.52 -1.67 17.71
C ALA A 41 2.61 -0.87 18.66
N GLY A 42 1.74 -1.58 19.41
CA GLY A 42 0.75 -0.97 20.31
C GLY A 42 -0.41 -0.24 19.61
N LYS A 43 -0.56 -0.38 18.29
CA LYS A 43 -1.61 0.32 17.52
C LYS A 43 -2.83 -0.54 17.17
N ARG A 44 -2.86 -1.80 17.57
CA ARG A 44 -4.03 -2.66 17.32
C ARG A 44 -5.30 -2.04 17.93
N GLY A 45 -6.35 -1.91 17.12
CA GLY A 45 -7.60 -1.23 17.47
C GLY A 45 -7.54 0.31 17.39
N GLN A 46 -6.40 0.89 17.01
CA GLN A 46 -6.25 2.35 16.88
C GLN A 46 -6.30 2.77 15.39
N ARG A 47 -6.84 3.97 15.17
CA ARG A 47 -6.83 4.61 13.85
C ARG A 47 -5.40 5.06 13.50
N VAL A 48 -4.93 4.64 12.34
CA VAL A 48 -3.60 4.97 11.80
C VAL A 48 -3.66 5.56 10.39
N GLY A 49 -4.87 5.62 9.80
CA GLY A 49 -5.09 6.13 8.45
C GLY A 49 -6.48 6.73 8.28
N SER A 50 -6.76 7.19 7.05
CA SER A 50 -8.08 7.67 6.62
C SER A 50 -9.15 6.59 6.78
N ALA A 51 -10.41 6.97 7.03
CA ALA A 51 -11.54 6.05 7.01
C ALA A 51 -11.72 5.34 5.64
N LEU A 52 -11.12 5.86 4.58
CA LEU A 52 -11.12 5.25 3.26
C LEU A 52 -10.06 4.14 3.12
N PHE A 53 -9.11 4.01 4.08
CA PHE A 53 -8.08 2.99 4.02
C PHE A 53 -8.53 1.71 4.70
N THR A 54 -8.90 0.72 3.88
CA THR A 54 -9.19 -0.66 4.31
C THR A 54 -8.31 -1.60 3.50
N VAL A 55 -7.70 -2.58 4.15
CA VAL A 55 -6.94 -3.65 3.49
C VAL A 55 -7.50 -4.99 3.94
N VAL A 56 -7.98 -5.74 2.98
CA VAL A 56 -8.49 -7.10 3.15
C VAL A 56 -7.52 -8.07 2.47
N ASP A 57 -7.17 -9.14 3.15
CA ASP A 57 -6.44 -10.27 2.55
C ASP A 57 -7.37 -11.49 2.53
N ASP A 58 -7.89 -11.83 1.34
CA ASP A 58 -8.93 -12.83 1.16
C ASP A 58 -8.44 -13.97 0.25
N PRO A 59 -8.19 -15.17 0.80
CA PRO A 59 -7.71 -16.31 0.03
C PRO A 59 -8.71 -16.80 -1.00
N ASP A 60 -9.99 -16.49 -0.84
CA ASP A 60 -11.07 -16.96 -1.72
C ASP A 60 -11.45 -15.92 -2.80
N GLN A 61 -10.92 -14.70 -2.74
CA GLN A 61 -11.22 -13.63 -3.69
C GLN A 61 -10.78 -13.94 -5.13
N SER A 62 -9.78 -14.80 -5.31
CA SER A 62 -9.31 -15.21 -6.62
C SER A 62 -9.05 -16.70 -6.66
N VAL A 63 -9.65 -17.39 -7.62
CA VAL A 63 -9.42 -18.84 -7.86
C VAL A 63 -7.96 -19.14 -8.16
N LEU A 64 -7.21 -18.18 -8.69
CA LEU A 64 -5.81 -18.35 -9.12
C LEU A 64 -4.82 -18.21 -7.97
N ARG A 65 -5.25 -17.68 -6.82
CA ARG A 65 -4.46 -17.54 -5.58
C ARG A 65 -5.09 -18.26 -4.40
N HIS A 66 -6.08 -19.11 -4.66
CA HIS A 66 -6.70 -19.90 -3.60
C HIS A 66 -5.68 -20.80 -2.91
N MET A 67 -5.69 -20.79 -1.58
CA MET A 67 -4.82 -21.61 -0.75
C MET A 67 -5.64 -22.32 0.33
N ALA A 68 -5.58 -23.64 0.35
CA ALA A 68 -6.24 -24.44 1.40
C ALA A 68 -5.53 -24.30 2.76
N PHE A 69 -4.20 -24.11 2.75
CA PHE A 69 -3.35 -23.90 3.93
C PHE A 69 -2.08 -23.16 3.51
N ASP A 70 -1.48 -22.47 4.48
CA ASP A 70 -0.20 -21.79 4.30
C ASP A 70 0.99 -22.77 4.37
N ASP A 71 2.23 -22.26 4.30
CA ASP A 71 3.43 -23.09 4.33
C ASP A 71 3.75 -23.69 5.72
N GLU A 72 2.91 -23.40 6.73
CA GLU A 72 2.93 -24.00 8.07
C GLU A 72 1.73 -24.95 8.31
N GLY A 73 0.89 -25.18 7.30
CA GLY A 73 -0.28 -26.06 7.38
C GLY A 73 -1.50 -25.40 8.04
N VAL A 74 -1.52 -24.09 8.21
CA VAL A 74 -2.63 -23.35 8.81
C VAL A 74 -3.60 -22.88 7.71
N PRO A 75 -4.91 -23.25 7.79
CA PRO A 75 -5.90 -22.74 6.85
C PRO A 75 -6.04 -21.21 6.97
N PRO A 76 -5.87 -20.46 5.86
CA PRO A 76 -6.13 -19.04 5.87
C PRO A 76 -7.63 -18.74 5.84
N TRP A 77 -8.01 -17.57 6.31
CA TRP A 77 -9.36 -17.04 6.16
C TRP A 77 -9.30 -15.57 5.74
N ARG A 78 -10.45 -15.01 5.34
CA ARG A 78 -10.57 -13.61 5.03
C ARG A 78 -10.18 -12.75 6.24
N LEU A 79 -9.13 -11.96 6.09
CA LEU A 79 -8.51 -11.17 7.14
C LEU A 79 -8.63 -9.68 6.81
N GLU A 80 -9.11 -8.88 7.74
CA GLU A 80 -9.02 -7.42 7.65
C GLU A 80 -7.76 -6.97 8.41
N ILE A 81 -6.75 -6.54 7.67
CA ILE A 81 -5.51 -6.01 8.25
C ILE A 81 -5.77 -4.59 8.75
N PHE A 82 -6.42 -3.78 7.90
CA PHE A 82 -6.91 -2.45 8.24
C PHE A 82 -8.39 -2.36 7.87
N ARG A 83 -9.19 -1.75 8.74
CA ARG A 83 -10.60 -1.46 8.50
C ARG A 83 -10.86 0.00 8.78
N GLU A 84 -11.29 0.76 7.76
CA GLU A 84 -11.61 2.18 7.87
C GLU A 84 -10.53 2.99 8.60
N GLY A 85 -9.25 2.73 8.26
CA GLY A 85 -8.10 3.38 8.86
C GLY A 85 -7.67 2.83 10.23
N VAL A 86 -8.40 1.88 10.79
CA VAL A 86 -8.04 1.22 12.05
C VAL A 86 -7.18 -0.01 11.77
N PHE A 87 -6.05 -0.14 12.44
CA PHE A 87 -5.23 -1.38 12.38
C PHE A 87 -5.92 -2.47 13.22
N VAL A 88 -6.40 -3.52 12.56
CA VAL A 88 -7.24 -4.57 13.19
C VAL A 88 -6.42 -5.77 13.58
N GLU A 89 -5.74 -6.39 12.61
CA GLU A 89 -5.12 -7.69 12.82
C GLU A 89 -3.74 -7.78 12.16
N PRO A 90 -2.69 -8.15 12.90
CA PRO A 90 -1.38 -8.48 12.32
C PRO A 90 -1.41 -9.77 11.47
N LEU A 91 -0.42 -9.91 10.60
CA LEU A 91 -0.14 -11.16 9.90
C LEU A 91 0.67 -12.08 10.81
N TYR A 92 0.12 -13.26 11.14
CA TYR A 92 0.76 -14.22 12.04
C TYR A 92 1.33 -15.42 11.30
N THR A 93 2.52 -15.84 11.73
CA THR A 93 3.04 -17.20 11.59
C THR A 93 2.71 -18.00 12.85
N LEU A 94 2.90 -19.32 12.87
CA LEU A 94 2.79 -20.12 14.10
C LEU A 94 3.68 -19.60 15.20
N TYR A 95 4.92 -19.24 14.87
CA TYR A 95 5.88 -18.70 15.82
C TYR A 95 5.45 -17.38 16.44
N SER A 96 5.08 -16.41 15.62
CA SER A 96 4.69 -15.08 16.13
C SER A 96 3.36 -15.10 16.87
N ALA A 97 2.41 -15.97 16.45
CA ALA A 97 1.15 -16.17 17.15
C ALA A 97 1.37 -16.79 18.54
N SER A 98 2.21 -17.82 18.63
CA SER A 98 2.55 -18.49 19.91
C SER A 98 3.14 -17.50 20.94
N ARG A 99 3.96 -16.55 20.50
CA ARG A 99 4.57 -15.53 21.38
C ARG A 99 3.57 -14.59 22.04
N GLU A 100 2.42 -14.36 21.41
CA GLU A 100 1.36 -13.48 21.93
C GLU A 100 0.17 -14.24 22.48
N GLY A 101 0.17 -15.57 22.41
CA GLY A 101 -1.01 -16.37 22.73
C GLY A 101 -2.17 -16.12 21.75
N ALA A 102 -1.85 -15.67 20.54
CA ALA A 102 -2.83 -15.38 19.49
C ALA A 102 -3.10 -16.62 18.63
N ARG A 103 -4.20 -16.60 17.88
CA ARG A 103 -4.49 -17.62 16.87
C ARG A 103 -3.69 -17.31 15.59
N PRO A 104 -2.92 -18.27 15.02
CA PRO A 104 -2.28 -18.12 13.73
C PRO A 104 -3.35 -17.95 12.64
N ASN A 105 -3.12 -17.11 11.63
CA ASN A 105 -4.14 -16.74 10.65
C ASN A 105 -3.83 -17.20 9.21
N GLY A 106 -2.98 -18.19 9.06
CA GLY A 106 -2.69 -18.80 7.75
C GLY A 106 -1.89 -17.88 6.83
N ARG A 107 -0.94 -17.14 7.39
CA ARG A 107 -0.09 -16.19 6.65
C ARG A 107 1.39 -16.58 6.66
N GLY A 108 1.71 -17.81 7.10
CA GLY A 108 3.07 -18.34 7.04
C GLY A 108 3.51 -18.55 5.58
N ARG A 109 4.58 -17.89 5.15
CA ARG A 109 5.12 -18.00 3.79
C ARG A 109 6.61 -18.30 3.83
N ARG A 110 7.05 -19.16 2.92
CA ARG A 110 8.44 -19.54 2.77
C ARG A 110 8.96 -19.12 1.40
N GLY A 111 9.98 -18.30 1.36
CA GLY A 111 10.59 -17.80 0.11
C GLY A 111 11.42 -18.85 -0.66
N GLY A 112 11.49 -20.08 -0.15
CA GLY A 112 12.22 -21.20 -0.74
C GLY A 112 12.43 -22.32 0.27
N ALA A 113 12.84 -23.51 -0.15
CA ALA A 113 12.97 -24.70 0.69
C ALA A 113 13.88 -24.50 1.93
N ALA A 114 14.93 -23.69 1.79
CA ALA A 114 15.88 -23.40 2.88
C ALA A 114 15.57 -22.08 3.62
N ALA A 115 14.55 -21.34 3.22
CA ALA A 115 14.20 -20.06 3.85
C ALA A 115 13.38 -20.28 5.13
N ASN A 116 13.57 -19.39 6.11
CA ASN A 116 12.71 -19.33 7.27
C ASN A 116 11.29 -18.89 6.86
N VAL A 117 10.29 -19.36 7.61
CA VAL A 117 8.92 -18.89 7.43
C VAL A 117 8.82 -17.46 7.91
N SER A 118 8.18 -16.62 7.12
CA SER A 118 7.82 -15.23 7.44
C SER A 118 6.34 -14.99 7.16
N ALA A 119 5.75 -13.98 7.78
CA ALA A 119 4.39 -13.62 7.47
C ALA A 119 4.32 -12.92 6.11
N GLY A 120 3.36 -13.30 5.27
CA GLY A 120 3.15 -12.73 3.94
C GLY A 120 1.68 -12.70 3.53
N LEU A 121 1.38 -11.87 2.56
CA LEU A 121 0.05 -11.73 1.98
C LEU A 121 -0.26 -12.90 1.04
N ILE A 122 -1.53 -13.22 0.90
CA ILE A 122 -2.03 -14.21 -0.06
C ILE A 122 -2.66 -13.48 -1.25
N ASN A 123 -3.69 -12.70 -0.99
CA ASN A 123 -4.49 -12.01 -1.99
C ASN A 123 -5.09 -10.73 -1.37
N ALA A 124 -4.21 -9.80 -1.01
CA ALA A 124 -4.59 -8.60 -0.31
C ALA A 124 -5.00 -7.49 -1.28
N PHE A 125 -5.95 -6.68 -0.88
CA PHE A 125 -6.40 -5.55 -1.68
C PHE A 125 -7.01 -4.43 -0.85
N VAL A 126 -6.95 -3.23 -1.40
CA VAL A 126 -7.79 -2.11 -1.00
C VAL A 126 -9.09 -2.20 -1.80
N PRO A 127 -10.29 -2.26 -1.16
CA PRO A 127 -11.55 -2.31 -1.88
C PRO A 127 -11.72 -1.10 -2.81
N ALA A 128 -12.25 -1.34 -4.01
CA ALA A 128 -12.55 -0.28 -4.98
C ALA A 128 -13.52 0.75 -4.39
N GLY A 129 -13.38 2.00 -4.83
CA GLY A 129 -14.33 3.07 -4.62
C GLY A 129 -15.33 3.18 -5.77
N GLY A 130 -16.04 4.31 -5.83
CA GLY A 130 -17.03 4.59 -6.89
C GLY A 130 -16.51 5.46 -8.03
N ASP A 131 -15.40 6.15 -7.84
CA ASP A 131 -14.89 7.15 -8.75
C ASP A 131 -14.06 6.51 -9.88
N ASP A 132 -14.28 6.90 -11.11
CA ASP A 132 -13.35 6.59 -12.19
C ASP A 132 -12.12 7.54 -12.13
N LEU A 133 -11.12 7.29 -12.98
CA LEU A 133 -9.91 8.10 -13.00
C LEU A 133 -10.20 9.58 -13.32
N GLU A 134 -11.17 9.84 -14.19
CA GLU A 134 -11.53 11.21 -14.57
C GLU A 134 -12.15 11.97 -13.40
N ALA A 135 -13.02 11.31 -12.63
CA ALA A 135 -13.59 11.86 -11.41
C ALA A 135 -12.53 12.16 -10.35
N LEU A 136 -11.56 11.25 -10.13
CA LEU A 136 -10.44 11.49 -9.23
C LEU A 136 -9.60 12.70 -9.67
N LEU A 137 -9.27 12.82 -10.96
CA LEU A 137 -8.51 13.97 -11.50
C LEU A 137 -9.30 15.27 -11.36
N SER A 138 -10.60 15.23 -11.66
CA SER A 138 -11.50 16.37 -11.47
C SER A 138 -11.54 16.80 -9.99
N GLY A 139 -11.61 15.84 -9.08
CA GLY A 139 -11.63 16.06 -7.63
C GLY A 139 -10.39 16.76 -7.09
N ILE A 140 -9.19 16.45 -7.61
CA ILE A 140 -7.97 17.17 -7.22
C ILE A 140 -7.83 18.54 -7.92
N GLY A 141 -8.47 18.74 -9.08
CA GLY A 141 -8.45 19.99 -9.85
C GLY A 141 -7.10 20.32 -10.47
N ALA A 142 -6.09 20.54 -9.65
CA ALA A 142 -4.70 20.75 -10.05
C ALA A 142 -3.75 19.92 -9.17
N GLY A 143 -2.69 19.35 -9.76
CA GLY A 143 -1.76 18.48 -9.06
C GLY A 143 -0.99 17.55 -9.98
N ILE A 144 -0.73 16.34 -9.52
CA ILE A 144 0.04 15.32 -10.28
C ILE A 144 -0.69 13.98 -10.31
N LEU A 145 -0.78 13.38 -11.49
CA LEU A 145 -1.10 11.97 -11.67
C LEU A 145 0.20 11.16 -11.73
N ILE A 146 0.42 10.27 -10.75
CA ILE A 146 1.55 9.35 -10.72
C ILE A 146 1.12 8.04 -11.36
N THR A 147 1.80 7.63 -12.42
CA THR A 147 1.48 6.39 -13.16
C THR A 147 2.46 5.27 -12.89
N GLU A 148 3.66 5.60 -12.40
CA GLU A 148 4.72 4.64 -12.14
C GLU A 148 5.59 5.13 -10.98
N VAL A 149 6.02 4.21 -10.13
CA VAL A 149 7.04 4.41 -9.09
C VAL A 149 8.15 3.37 -9.25
N GLN A 150 9.40 3.79 -9.05
CA GLN A 150 10.59 2.95 -9.22
C GLN A 150 11.53 3.11 -8.03
N GLY A 151 12.39 2.10 -7.80
CA GLY A 151 13.41 2.15 -6.76
C GLY A 151 12.89 1.88 -5.35
N LEU A 152 11.70 1.29 -5.22
CA LEU A 152 11.08 0.99 -3.92
C LEU A 152 11.98 0.13 -3.02
N HIS A 153 12.76 -0.80 -3.59
CA HIS A 153 13.64 -1.69 -2.82
C HIS A 153 14.79 -0.96 -2.09
N ALA A 154 15.16 0.23 -2.55
CA ALA A 154 16.24 1.03 -1.96
C ALA A 154 15.71 2.31 -1.27
N GLY A 155 14.56 2.80 -1.69
CA GLY A 155 13.98 4.06 -1.24
C GLY A 155 12.95 3.93 -0.12
N LEU A 156 12.81 2.77 0.51
CA LEU A 156 11.85 2.53 1.58
C LEU A 156 12.53 2.20 2.90
N ASN A 157 12.02 2.78 3.98
CA ASN A 157 12.32 2.35 5.33
C ASN A 157 11.05 1.75 5.96
N PRO A 158 10.91 0.41 6.00
CA PRO A 158 9.71 -0.24 6.50
C PRO A 158 9.49 -0.04 8.01
N VAL A 159 10.53 0.37 8.75
CA VAL A 159 10.45 0.61 10.18
C VAL A 159 9.85 1.98 10.48
N SER A 160 10.41 3.04 9.88
CA SER A 160 9.90 4.42 10.06
C SER A 160 8.68 4.73 9.20
N GLY A 161 8.51 4.02 8.08
CA GLY A 161 7.49 4.30 7.09
C GLY A 161 7.91 5.32 6.04
N ASP A 162 9.13 5.83 6.09
CA ASP A 162 9.61 6.83 5.14
C ASP A 162 9.88 6.20 3.77
N PHE A 163 9.60 6.95 2.73
CA PHE A 163 9.91 6.57 1.35
C PHE A 163 10.41 7.74 0.54
N SER A 164 11.26 7.42 -0.42
CA SER A 164 11.73 8.32 -1.47
C SER A 164 12.01 7.48 -2.72
N CYS A 165 11.24 7.67 -3.76
CA CYS A 165 11.33 6.84 -4.97
C CYS A 165 11.12 7.68 -6.22
N SER A 166 11.75 7.25 -7.33
CA SER A 166 11.56 7.87 -8.63
C SER A 166 10.13 7.66 -9.12
N ALA A 167 9.59 8.63 -9.83
CA ALA A 167 8.24 8.58 -10.35
C ALA A 167 8.14 9.12 -11.78
N ARG A 168 7.08 8.68 -12.47
CA ARG A 168 6.61 9.20 -13.75
C ARG A 168 5.12 9.46 -13.69
N GLY A 169 4.64 10.36 -14.53
CA GLY A 169 3.22 10.67 -14.56
C GLY A 169 2.90 11.87 -15.43
N PHE A 170 1.90 12.62 -15.01
CA PHE A 170 1.38 13.77 -15.73
C PHE A 170 1.02 14.88 -14.76
N ALA A 171 1.19 16.13 -15.19
CA ALA A 171 0.55 17.25 -14.54
C ALA A 171 -0.97 17.14 -14.70
N VAL A 172 -1.70 17.58 -13.70
CA VAL A 172 -3.16 17.72 -13.72
C VAL A 172 -3.50 19.20 -13.67
N GLU A 173 -4.22 19.67 -14.67
CA GLU A 173 -4.61 21.06 -14.82
C GLU A 173 -6.11 21.13 -15.16
N GLY A 174 -6.89 21.87 -14.38
CA GLY A 174 -8.34 21.94 -14.56
C GLY A 174 -9.04 20.59 -14.47
N GLY A 175 -8.54 19.67 -13.63
CA GLY A 175 -9.09 18.33 -13.46
C GLY A 175 -8.80 17.35 -14.60
N LYS A 176 -7.87 17.69 -15.50
CA LYS A 176 -7.53 16.85 -16.66
C LYS A 176 -6.04 16.57 -16.73
N LYS A 177 -5.71 15.43 -17.32
CA LYS A 177 -4.34 15.08 -17.61
C LYS A 177 -3.76 16.03 -18.65
N ALA A 178 -2.67 16.72 -18.28
CA ALA A 178 -1.96 17.70 -19.11
C ALA A 178 -0.60 17.13 -19.57
N ARG A 179 0.49 17.89 -19.39
CA ARG A 179 1.83 17.51 -19.87
C ARG A 179 2.41 16.30 -19.14
N ALA A 180 3.20 15.48 -19.84
CA ALA A 180 3.94 14.38 -19.26
C ALA A 180 5.08 14.85 -18.36
N LEU A 181 5.21 14.22 -17.19
CA LEU A 181 6.25 14.46 -16.20
C LEU A 181 7.16 13.23 -16.08
N ARG A 182 8.47 13.45 -16.02
CA ARG A 182 9.51 12.43 -15.91
C ARG A 182 10.62 12.88 -14.98
N ASN A 183 11.37 11.91 -14.46
CA ASN A 183 12.60 12.15 -13.68
C ASN A 183 12.36 13.01 -12.43
N PHE A 184 11.29 12.73 -11.70
CA PHE A 184 11.05 13.39 -10.43
C PHE A 184 10.98 12.34 -9.30
N THR A 185 11.18 12.80 -8.10
CA THR A 185 11.10 11.96 -6.90
C THR A 185 9.81 12.26 -6.15
N VAL A 186 9.14 11.23 -5.71
CA VAL A 186 8.07 11.33 -4.70
C VAL A 186 8.60 10.85 -3.37
N SER A 187 8.32 11.60 -2.32
CA SER A 187 8.78 11.28 -0.98
C SER A 187 7.70 11.55 0.07
N GLY A 188 7.80 10.88 1.19
CA GLY A 188 6.86 11.04 2.29
C GLY A 188 6.98 9.94 3.31
N ASN A 189 5.95 9.82 4.12
CA ASN A 189 5.80 8.75 5.09
C ASN A 189 4.53 7.96 4.80
N PHE A 190 4.61 6.63 4.88
CA PHE A 190 3.49 5.73 4.60
C PHE A 190 2.24 6.03 5.45
N TYR A 191 2.44 6.33 6.73
CA TYR A 191 1.32 6.60 7.64
C TYR A 191 0.63 7.93 7.31
N ASP A 192 1.39 8.94 6.89
CA ASP A 192 0.83 10.22 6.43
C ASP A 192 0.12 10.03 5.07
N LEU A 193 0.69 9.21 4.19
CA LEU A 193 0.08 8.88 2.90
C LEU A 193 -1.29 8.23 3.10
N ILE A 194 -1.39 7.17 3.92
CA ILE A 194 -2.67 6.49 4.15
C ILE A 194 -3.67 7.35 4.95
N ALA A 195 -3.19 8.30 5.75
CA ALA A 195 -4.04 9.29 6.43
C ALA A 195 -4.57 10.35 5.46
N GLY A 196 -3.80 10.66 4.41
CA GLY A 196 -4.13 11.66 3.39
C GLY A 196 -5.01 11.15 2.24
N ILE A 197 -5.52 9.91 2.28
CA ILE A 197 -6.41 9.38 1.23
C ILE A 197 -7.76 10.09 1.31
N GLU A 198 -8.15 10.76 0.21
CA GLU A 198 -9.40 11.52 0.07
C GLU A 198 -10.44 10.80 -0.80
N ALA A 199 -10.00 9.97 -1.77
CA ALA A 199 -10.91 9.19 -2.62
C ALA A 199 -10.23 7.91 -3.13
N ARG A 200 -11.05 6.94 -3.53
CA ARG A 200 -10.62 5.66 -4.11
C ARG A 200 -11.27 5.47 -5.47
N GLY A 201 -10.46 5.02 -6.42
CA GLY A 201 -10.93 4.68 -7.76
C GLY A 201 -11.75 3.38 -7.80
N SER A 202 -12.49 3.22 -8.89
CA SER A 202 -13.23 1.99 -9.23
C SER A 202 -12.39 0.97 -10.00
N ASP A 203 -11.12 1.30 -10.30
CA ASP A 203 -10.22 0.62 -11.22
C ASP A 203 -9.32 -0.44 -10.56
N LEU A 204 -9.81 -1.10 -9.51
CA LEU A 204 -9.12 -2.26 -8.94
C LEU A 204 -9.00 -3.36 -9.98
N ARG A 205 -7.76 -3.79 -10.25
CA ARG A 205 -7.48 -4.85 -11.22
C ARG A 205 -7.10 -6.15 -10.54
N GLU A 206 -7.38 -7.26 -11.20
CA GLU A 206 -6.77 -8.53 -10.85
C GLU A 206 -5.37 -8.60 -11.46
N ASP A 207 -4.36 -8.72 -10.60
CA ASP A 207 -2.99 -9.01 -11.00
C ASP A 207 -2.52 -10.26 -10.25
N LEU A 208 -2.05 -11.24 -11.00
CA LEU A 208 -1.60 -12.51 -10.46
C LEU A 208 -0.13 -12.48 -10.03
N SER A 209 0.62 -11.48 -10.47
CA SER A 209 2.05 -11.35 -10.16
C SER A 209 2.27 -10.75 -8.77
N ASP A 210 1.35 -9.90 -8.28
CA ASP A 210 1.48 -9.22 -6.98
C ASP A 210 0.41 -9.71 -5.98
N PRO A 211 0.80 -10.11 -4.75
CA PRO A 211 -0.14 -10.47 -3.71
C PRO A 211 -0.91 -9.28 -3.11
N PHE A 212 -0.58 -8.05 -3.49
CA PHE A 212 -1.25 -6.83 -3.04
C PHE A 212 -1.75 -5.98 -4.21
N ARG A 213 -2.99 -5.49 -4.10
CA ARG A 213 -3.63 -4.68 -5.14
C ARG A 213 -4.34 -3.48 -4.54
N SER A 214 -4.34 -2.38 -5.28
CA SER A 214 -5.04 -1.15 -4.92
C SER A 214 -5.72 -0.55 -6.14
N PRO A 215 -6.89 0.07 -6.00
CA PRO A 215 -7.39 0.99 -7.00
C PRO A 215 -6.55 2.26 -7.02
N SER A 216 -6.77 3.15 -7.97
CA SER A 216 -6.23 4.50 -7.95
C SER A 216 -6.68 5.24 -6.69
N LEU A 217 -5.77 6.05 -6.12
CA LEU A 217 -6.01 6.79 -4.88
C LEU A 217 -5.78 8.28 -5.09
N ALA A 218 -6.72 9.11 -4.65
CA ALA A 218 -6.51 10.55 -4.55
C ALA A 218 -5.98 10.90 -3.15
N LEU A 219 -4.94 11.74 -3.12
CA LEU A 219 -4.24 12.18 -1.91
C LEU A 219 -4.33 13.69 -1.76
N ALA A 220 -4.52 14.15 -0.52
CA ALA A 220 -4.52 15.56 -0.15
C ALA A 220 -3.17 16.24 -0.44
N ALA A 221 -2.07 15.53 -0.17
CA ALA A 221 -0.71 16.06 -0.30
C ALA A 221 0.31 14.96 -0.55
N LEU A 222 1.29 15.24 -1.40
CA LEU A 222 2.47 14.42 -1.64
C LEU A 222 3.65 15.32 -1.97
N SER A 223 4.81 15.06 -1.34
CA SER A 223 6.03 15.80 -1.63
C SER A 223 6.65 15.31 -2.94
N VAL A 224 7.01 16.25 -3.78
CA VAL A 224 7.62 16.01 -5.09
C VAL A 224 8.90 16.82 -5.19
N SER A 225 9.98 16.21 -5.61
CA SER A 225 11.24 16.88 -5.95
C SER A 225 11.54 16.65 -7.43
N GLY A 226 11.67 17.75 -8.15
CA GLY A 226 12.03 17.79 -9.55
C GLY A 226 13.18 18.77 -9.77
N SER A 227 13.28 19.35 -10.97
CA SER A 227 14.26 20.42 -11.20
C SER A 227 13.70 21.76 -10.76
N ASP A 228 14.41 22.43 -9.88
CA ASP A 228 14.27 23.85 -9.68
C ASP A 228 14.90 24.53 -10.91
N ARG A 229 14.10 24.74 -11.95
CA ARG A 229 14.53 25.63 -13.04
C ARG A 229 14.11 27.04 -12.67
N ASP A 230 15.11 27.84 -12.33
CA ASP A 230 15.02 29.29 -12.38
C ASP A 230 14.55 29.78 -13.78
#